data_ef7494340e5b24422701d46ca347030a
#
_entry.id   ef7494340e5b24422701d46ca347030a
#
_cell.length_a   1.000
_cell.length_b   1.000
_cell.length_c   1.000
_cell.angle_alpha   90.00
_cell.angle_beta   90.00
_cell.angle_gamma   90.00
#
_symmetry.space_group_name_H-M   'P 1'
#
loop_
_entity.id
_entity.type
_entity.pdbx_description
1 polymer ?
#
loop_
_entity_poly.entity_id
_entity_poly.type
_entity_poly.pdbx_seq_one_letter_code
_entity_poly.pdbx_strand_id
1 'polypeptide(L)'
;FAAAAARVWTRPEYAHLIGRGLTLLLLGALYKFVFAAWFASMLPWATGWPRTWAYMYLYSGQLFFDFAGYSAMAVGLSYIFGIRTPPNFRMPFAAESIKDFWNRWHISLSFWFRDYLYTRMTMYLMKKKVFKERATAGRVAMVANMTLMGFWHGFTVHYIVYGLYHGLLLVANDVYEKKSPLYAYRTRTWYRIGAILITAQLVIFGFLIFSGHIIKI
;
A
#
# COMPACT_ATOMS: atom_id res chain seq x y z
N PHE A 1 -3.11 9.44 18.81
CA PHE A 1 -1.75 10.00 19.07
C PHE A 1 -1.62 10.51 20.50
N ALA A 2 -2.51 11.39 20.99
CA ALA A 2 -2.42 11.96 22.35
C ALA A 2 -2.44 10.89 23.45
N ALA A 3 -3.27 9.87 23.35
CA ALA A 3 -3.34 8.76 24.31
C ALA A 3 -2.07 7.88 24.34
N ALA A 4 -1.37 7.77 23.21
CA ALA A 4 -0.12 7.00 23.13
C ALA A 4 1.07 7.78 23.73
N ALA A 5 1.06 9.11 23.62
CA ALA A 5 2.11 9.97 24.19
C ALA A 5 1.97 10.16 25.72
N ALA A 6 0.79 9.93 26.28
CA ALA A 6 0.53 10.08 27.73
C ALA A 6 0.79 8.80 28.55
N ARG A 7 1.20 7.69 27.92
CA ARG A 7 1.42 6.42 28.64
C ARG A 7 2.73 6.47 29.44
N VAL A 8 2.63 6.30 30.73
CA VAL A 8 3.79 6.08 31.61
C VAL A 8 4.21 4.61 31.52
N TRP A 9 5.46 4.37 31.13
CA TRP A 9 6.04 3.03 31.00
C TRP A 9 6.73 2.61 32.29
N THR A 10 6.56 1.38 32.71
CA THR A 10 7.44 0.78 33.70
C THR A 10 8.84 0.55 33.10
N ARG A 11 9.88 0.48 33.96
CA ARG A 11 11.26 0.22 33.46
C ARG A 11 11.38 -1.02 32.57
N PRO A 12 10.82 -2.20 32.91
CA PRO A 12 10.92 -3.38 32.06
C PRO A 12 10.15 -3.22 30.74
N GLU A 13 8.97 -2.60 30.75
CA GLU A 13 8.21 -2.32 29.53
C GLU A 13 8.97 -1.39 28.57
N TYR A 14 9.62 -0.37 29.13
CA TYR A 14 10.40 0.58 28.33
C TYR A 14 11.67 -0.07 27.77
N ALA A 15 12.38 -0.89 28.56
CA ALA A 15 13.52 -1.66 28.06
C ALA A 15 13.14 -2.59 26.90
N HIS A 16 12.01 -3.28 27.02
CA HIS A 16 11.47 -4.12 25.95
C HIS A 16 11.11 -3.29 24.70
N LEU A 17 10.52 -2.10 24.89
CA LEU A 17 10.17 -1.20 23.79
C LEU A 17 11.43 -0.69 23.06
N ILE A 18 12.48 -0.30 23.80
CA ILE A 18 13.78 0.07 23.23
C ILE A 18 14.37 -1.11 22.44
N GLY A 19 14.37 -2.32 23.01
CA GLY A 19 14.90 -3.51 22.32
C GLY A 19 14.19 -3.74 20.98
N ARG A 20 12.87 -3.64 20.95
CA ARG A 20 12.10 -3.70 19.70
C ARG A 20 12.43 -2.55 18.76
N GLY A 21 12.63 -1.34 19.30
CA GLY A 21 13.02 -0.15 18.52
C GLY A 21 14.35 -0.36 17.82
N LEU A 22 15.35 -0.85 18.54
CA LEU A 22 16.68 -1.18 17.98
C LEU A 22 16.60 -2.27 16.92
N THR A 23 15.82 -3.33 17.15
CA THR A 23 15.59 -4.38 16.15
C THR A 23 14.98 -3.81 14.87
N LEU A 24 13.99 -2.92 14.97
CA LEU A 24 13.36 -2.26 13.81
C LEU A 24 14.32 -1.32 13.10
N LEU A 25 15.20 -0.61 13.81
CA LEU A 25 16.24 0.22 13.21
C LEU A 25 17.23 -0.62 12.39
N LEU A 26 17.73 -1.73 12.95
CA LEU A 26 18.64 -2.63 12.26
C LEU A 26 17.98 -3.30 11.04
N LEU A 27 16.75 -3.81 11.21
CA LEU A 27 15.98 -4.39 10.11
C LEU A 27 15.70 -3.36 9.01
N GLY A 28 15.34 -2.14 9.40
CA GLY A 28 15.09 -1.05 8.47
C GLY A 28 16.33 -0.64 7.69
N ALA A 29 17.49 -0.57 8.37
CA ALA A 29 18.78 -0.33 7.74
C ALA A 29 19.15 -1.44 6.74
N LEU A 30 18.96 -2.72 7.12
CA LEU A 30 19.18 -3.86 6.24
C LEU A 30 18.28 -3.78 4.99
N TYR A 31 17.00 -3.46 5.16
CA TYR A 31 16.07 -3.32 4.05
C TYR A 31 16.49 -2.19 3.10
N LYS A 32 16.79 -1.00 3.64
CA LYS A 32 17.07 0.17 2.82
C LYS A 32 18.47 0.12 2.19
N PHE A 33 19.50 -0.18 2.97
CA PHE A 33 20.89 -0.04 2.53
C PHE A 33 21.47 -1.32 1.89
N VAL A 34 20.83 -2.48 2.08
CA VAL A 34 21.28 -3.72 1.46
C VAL A 34 20.28 -4.16 0.37
N PHE A 35 19.05 -4.51 0.73
CA PHE A 35 18.11 -5.08 -0.26
C PHE A 35 17.65 -4.04 -1.29
N ALA A 36 17.25 -2.84 -0.88
CA ALA A 36 16.83 -1.81 -1.84
C ALA A 36 18.00 -1.39 -2.75
N ALA A 37 19.20 -1.23 -2.20
CA ALA A 37 20.41 -0.91 -2.97
C ALA A 37 20.76 -2.04 -3.97
N TRP A 38 20.63 -3.29 -3.56
CA TRP A 38 20.84 -4.43 -4.45
C TRP A 38 19.84 -4.44 -5.62
N PHE A 39 18.54 -4.27 -5.37
CA PHE A 39 17.54 -4.13 -6.44
C PHE A 39 17.84 -2.92 -7.33
N ALA A 40 18.19 -1.78 -6.75
CA ALA A 40 18.51 -0.55 -7.49
C ALA A 40 19.71 -0.76 -8.44
N SER A 41 20.74 -1.51 -8.02
CA SER A 41 21.92 -1.79 -8.84
C SER A 41 21.62 -2.61 -10.11
N MET A 42 20.50 -3.35 -10.11
CA MET A 42 20.05 -4.14 -11.25
C MET A 42 19.15 -3.36 -12.23
N LEU A 43 18.55 -2.25 -11.82
CA LEU A 43 17.63 -1.48 -12.67
C LEU A 43 18.25 -0.99 -13.99
N PRO A 44 19.51 -0.53 -14.05
CA PRO A 44 20.12 -0.12 -15.33
C PRO A 44 20.18 -1.24 -16.36
N TRP A 45 20.36 -2.50 -15.92
CA TRP A 45 20.32 -3.65 -16.80
C TRP A 45 18.94 -3.90 -17.41
N ALA A 46 17.88 -3.59 -16.69
CA ALA A 46 16.49 -3.85 -17.09
C ALA A 46 15.86 -2.72 -17.92
N THR A 47 16.65 -1.73 -18.36
CA THR A 47 16.16 -0.65 -19.23
C THR A 47 15.93 -1.13 -20.66
N GLY A 48 14.96 -0.52 -21.34
CA GLY A 48 14.58 -0.85 -22.70
C GLY A 48 13.40 -1.80 -22.81
N TRP A 49 12.66 -1.67 -23.93
CA TRP A 49 11.37 -2.34 -24.13
C TRP A 49 11.36 -3.86 -23.90
N PRO A 50 12.31 -4.65 -24.40
CA PRO A 50 12.27 -6.10 -24.19
C PRO A 50 12.42 -6.55 -22.74
N ARG A 51 12.92 -5.66 -21.87
CA ARG A 51 13.19 -5.94 -20.44
C ARG A 51 12.23 -5.23 -19.49
N THR A 52 11.20 -4.57 -19.97
CA THR A 52 10.24 -3.81 -19.15
C THR A 52 9.59 -4.68 -18.06
N TRP A 53 9.32 -5.95 -18.35
CA TRP A 53 8.80 -6.88 -17.37
C TRP A 53 9.81 -7.17 -16.23
N ALA A 54 11.11 -7.28 -16.53
CA ALA A 54 12.15 -7.43 -15.50
C ALA A 54 12.28 -6.14 -14.67
N TYR A 55 12.26 -4.98 -15.32
CA TYR A 55 12.23 -3.69 -14.65
C TYR A 55 11.07 -3.58 -13.66
N MET A 56 9.88 -4.03 -14.03
CA MET A 56 8.67 -4.02 -13.21
C MET A 56 8.88 -4.74 -11.86
N TYR A 57 9.49 -5.94 -11.88
CA TYR A 57 9.77 -6.70 -10.65
C TYR A 57 10.92 -6.09 -9.84
N LEU A 58 11.99 -5.69 -10.49
CA LEU A 58 13.15 -5.08 -9.82
C LEU A 58 12.77 -3.76 -9.15
N TYR A 59 12.03 -2.90 -9.85
CA TYR A 59 11.53 -1.64 -9.29
C TYR A 59 10.57 -1.86 -8.12
N SER A 60 9.68 -2.84 -8.21
CA SER A 60 8.76 -3.16 -7.13
C SER A 60 9.49 -3.64 -5.87
N GLY A 61 10.54 -4.46 -6.05
CA GLY A 61 11.41 -4.88 -4.95
C GLY A 61 12.17 -3.71 -4.35
N GLN A 62 12.78 -2.87 -5.17
CA GLN A 62 13.49 -1.68 -4.74
C GLN A 62 12.57 -0.73 -3.96
N LEU A 63 11.41 -0.39 -4.53
CA LEU A 63 10.41 0.48 -3.89
C LEU A 63 9.96 -0.06 -2.53
N PHE A 64 9.66 -1.37 -2.47
CA PHE A 64 9.22 -2.00 -1.22
C PHE A 64 10.29 -1.95 -0.14
N PHE A 65 11.50 -2.42 -0.43
CA PHE A 65 12.56 -2.48 0.58
C PHE A 65 13.04 -1.09 0.99
N ASP A 66 13.09 -0.12 0.06
CA ASP A 66 13.43 1.26 0.39
C ASP A 66 12.40 1.88 1.34
N PHE A 67 11.13 1.80 1.00
CA PHE A 67 10.07 2.43 1.78
C PHE A 67 9.74 1.67 3.08
N ALA A 68 9.71 0.33 3.05
CA ALA A 68 9.53 -0.47 4.26
C ALA A 68 10.70 -0.31 5.23
N GLY A 69 11.93 -0.21 4.71
CA GLY A 69 13.13 0.07 5.49
C GLY A 69 13.07 1.43 6.18
N TYR A 70 12.79 2.50 5.42
CA TYR A 70 12.60 3.83 5.98
C TYR A 70 11.51 3.85 7.06
N SER A 71 10.36 3.23 6.77
CA SER A 71 9.24 3.18 7.70
C SER A 71 9.57 2.38 8.98
N ALA A 72 10.29 1.27 8.85
CA ALA A 72 10.74 0.49 10.01
C ALA A 72 11.69 1.29 10.90
N MET A 73 12.63 2.04 10.32
CA MET A 73 13.52 2.93 11.08
C MET A 73 12.73 4.04 11.80
N ALA A 74 11.77 4.67 11.15
CA ALA A 74 10.93 5.70 11.76
C ALA A 74 10.11 5.15 12.94
N VAL A 75 9.49 3.97 12.79
CA VAL A 75 8.78 3.27 13.87
C VAL A 75 9.75 2.85 14.99
N GLY A 76 10.93 2.33 14.64
CA GLY A 76 11.96 1.95 15.61
C GLY A 76 12.42 3.13 16.45
N LEU A 77 12.67 4.28 15.82
CA LEU A 77 13.03 5.51 16.51
C LEU A 77 11.93 5.99 17.45
N SER A 78 10.66 5.96 17.01
CA SER A 78 9.53 6.34 17.87
C SER A 78 9.42 5.47 19.12
N TYR A 79 9.74 4.17 19.02
CA TYR A 79 9.75 3.24 20.15
C TYR A 79 10.85 3.59 21.17
N ILE A 80 12.02 4.03 20.72
CA ILE A 80 13.09 4.52 21.59
C ILE A 80 12.65 5.75 22.38
N PHE A 81 11.83 6.62 21.77
CA PHE A 81 11.22 7.77 22.45
C PHE A 81 9.97 7.41 23.29
N GLY A 82 9.67 6.12 23.48
CA GLY A 82 8.52 5.67 24.26
C GLY A 82 7.16 5.82 23.54
N ILE A 83 7.17 6.13 22.25
CA ILE A 83 5.94 6.33 21.46
C ILE A 83 5.67 5.08 20.62
N ARG A 84 4.55 4.38 20.88
CA ARG A 84 4.11 3.24 20.05
C ARG A 84 3.39 3.74 18.80
N THR A 85 4.10 3.77 17.68
CA THR A 85 3.51 4.00 16.37
C THR A 85 3.13 2.68 15.69
N PRO A 86 2.02 2.62 14.94
CA PRO A 86 1.65 1.42 14.20
C PRO A 86 2.62 1.16 13.05
N PRO A 87 2.81 -0.12 12.65
CA PRO A 87 3.60 -0.45 11.48
C PRO A 87 2.91 0.05 10.20
N ASN A 88 3.72 0.41 9.21
CA ASN A 88 3.22 0.94 7.93
C ASN A 88 3.10 -0.16 6.85
N PHE A 89 3.73 -1.31 7.08
CA PHE A 89 3.72 -2.46 6.18
C PHE A 89 3.43 -3.76 6.93
N ARG A 90 2.62 -4.65 6.33
CA ARG A 90 2.30 -5.97 6.86
C ARG A 90 2.17 -7.00 5.75
N MET A 91 3.31 -7.50 5.24
CA MET A 91 3.38 -8.49 4.15
C MET A 91 2.45 -8.16 2.97
N PRO A 92 2.61 -7.01 2.30
CA PRO A 92 1.64 -6.54 1.30
C PRO A 92 1.52 -7.44 0.07
N PHE A 93 2.60 -8.12 -0.32
CA PHE A 93 2.58 -9.05 -1.45
C PHE A 93 1.91 -10.41 -1.13
N ALA A 94 1.55 -10.65 0.14
CA ALA A 94 0.71 -11.80 0.54
C ALA A 94 -0.79 -11.42 0.61
N ALA A 95 -1.18 -10.29 0.04
CA ALA A 95 -2.56 -9.84 0.00
C ALA A 95 -3.40 -10.71 -0.96
N GLU A 96 -4.59 -11.12 -0.51
CA GLU A 96 -5.52 -11.94 -1.29
C GLU A 96 -6.45 -11.11 -2.18
N SER A 97 -6.40 -9.78 -2.09
CA SER A 97 -7.19 -8.86 -2.91
C SER A 97 -6.57 -7.46 -2.93
N ILE A 98 -6.96 -6.63 -3.89
CA ILE A 98 -6.51 -5.22 -3.95
C ILE A 98 -6.93 -4.44 -2.70
N LYS A 99 -8.08 -4.73 -2.15
CA LYS A 99 -8.55 -4.14 -0.88
C LYS A 99 -7.67 -4.58 0.30
N ASP A 100 -7.30 -5.86 0.37
CA ASP A 100 -6.38 -6.39 1.38
C ASP A 100 -4.97 -5.82 1.22
N PHE A 101 -4.50 -5.61 -0.03
CA PHE A 101 -3.23 -4.95 -0.30
C PHE A 101 -3.18 -3.55 0.33
N TRP A 102 -4.18 -2.70 0.13
CA TRP A 102 -4.23 -1.35 0.71
C TRP A 102 -4.41 -1.34 2.24
N ASN A 103 -4.82 -2.44 2.85
CA ASN A 103 -4.80 -2.63 4.31
C ASN A 103 -3.43 -3.04 4.84
N ARG A 104 -2.46 -3.37 3.95
CA ARG A 104 -1.13 -3.88 4.28
C ARG A 104 0.02 -3.00 3.76
N TRP A 105 -0.24 -2.16 2.77
CA TRP A 105 0.69 -1.22 2.13
C TRP A 105 0.42 0.20 2.59
N HIS A 106 1.48 0.88 3.06
CA HIS A 106 1.41 2.27 3.55
C HIS A 106 0.17 2.53 4.43
N ILE A 107 0.03 1.71 5.47
CA ILE A 107 -1.20 1.55 6.26
C ILE A 107 -1.70 2.90 6.82
N SER A 108 -0.80 3.75 7.32
CA SER A 108 -1.17 5.05 7.89
C SER A 108 -1.80 5.98 6.84
N LEU A 109 -1.20 6.07 5.64
CA LEU A 109 -1.73 6.88 4.54
C LEU A 109 -3.04 6.31 4.02
N SER A 110 -3.09 4.99 3.78
CA SER A 110 -4.29 4.30 3.27
C SER A 110 -5.49 4.51 4.19
N PHE A 111 -5.28 4.43 5.51
CA PHE A 111 -6.34 4.66 6.49
C PHE A 111 -6.73 6.12 6.58
N TRP A 112 -5.77 7.07 6.48
CA TRP A 112 -6.07 8.49 6.45
C TRP A 112 -6.95 8.84 5.25
N PHE A 113 -6.58 8.41 4.04
CA PHE A 113 -7.37 8.63 2.83
C PHE A 113 -8.77 7.98 2.92
N ARG A 114 -8.86 6.76 3.48
CA ARG A 114 -10.13 6.08 3.69
C ARG A 114 -11.05 6.84 4.66
N ASP A 115 -10.52 7.25 5.81
CA ASP A 115 -11.34 7.80 6.88
C ASP A 115 -11.71 9.26 6.64
N TYR A 116 -10.79 10.06 6.08
CA TYR A 116 -11.00 11.50 5.88
C TYR A 116 -11.51 11.88 4.50
N LEU A 117 -11.23 11.12 3.45
CA LEU A 117 -11.69 11.43 2.10
C LEU A 117 -12.77 10.47 1.62
N TYR A 118 -12.46 9.18 1.50
CA TYR A 118 -13.40 8.20 0.95
C TYR A 118 -14.71 8.16 1.73
N THR A 119 -14.66 8.03 3.05
CA THR A 119 -15.87 7.94 3.89
C THR A 119 -16.70 9.21 3.79
N ARG A 120 -16.08 10.38 3.88
CA ARG A 120 -16.78 11.68 3.80
C ARG A 120 -17.39 11.91 2.42
N MET A 121 -16.65 11.60 1.35
CA MET A 121 -17.12 11.69 -0.02
C MET A 121 -18.32 10.78 -0.26
N THR A 122 -18.25 9.52 0.19
CA THR A 122 -19.35 8.57 0.08
C THR A 122 -20.61 9.08 0.81
N MET A 123 -20.46 9.56 2.06
CA MET A 123 -21.57 10.13 2.82
C MET A 123 -22.18 11.36 2.14
N TYR A 124 -21.34 12.25 1.59
CA TYR A 124 -21.79 13.42 0.87
C TYR A 124 -22.63 13.06 -0.37
N LEU A 125 -22.10 12.14 -1.21
CA LEU A 125 -22.80 11.67 -2.42
C LEU A 125 -24.16 11.02 -2.09
N MET A 126 -24.20 10.27 -0.98
CA MET A 126 -25.44 9.66 -0.49
C MET A 126 -26.44 10.70 0.04
N LYS A 127 -25.98 11.64 0.87
CA LYS A 127 -26.82 12.71 1.44
C LYS A 127 -27.44 13.57 0.33
N LYS A 128 -26.66 13.87 -0.71
CA LYS A 128 -27.12 14.64 -1.87
C LYS A 128 -27.93 13.81 -2.87
N LYS A 129 -28.10 12.50 -2.63
CA LYS A 129 -28.81 11.56 -3.53
C LYS A 129 -28.30 11.63 -4.98
N VAL A 130 -26.98 11.85 -5.17
CA VAL A 130 -26.35 11.95 -6.50
C VAL A 130 -26.54 10.64 -7.29
N PHE A 131 -26.53 9.51 -6.57
CA PHE A 131 -26.76 8.18 -7.14
C PHE A 131 -27.91 7.48 -6.41
N LYS A 132 -28.68 6.68 -7.15
CA LYS A 132 -29.77 5.88 -6.59
C LYS A 132 -29.27 4.81 -5.61
N GLU A 133 -28.13 4.20 -5.94
CA GLU A 133 -27.55 3.08 -5.18
C GLU A 133 -26.36 3.54 -4.36
N ARG A 134 -26.34 3.12 -3.09
CA ARG A 134 -25.18 3.32 -2.19
C ARG A 134 -23.88 2.72 -2.74
N ALA A 135 -23.98 1.55 -3.39
CA ALA A 135 -22.84 0.88 -4.00
C ALA A 135 -22.16 1.74 -5.07
N THR A 136 -22.96 2.41 -5.93
CA THR A 136 -22.45 3.31 -6.97
C THR A 136 -21.75 4.52 -6.36
N ALA A 137 -22.34 5.15 -5.34
CA ALA A 137 -21.70 6.24 -4.62
C ALA A 137 -20.34 5.81 -4.03
N GLY A 138 -20.26 4.63 -3.41
CA GLY A 138 -19.01 4.08 -2.85
C GLY A 138 -17.95 3.82 -3.93
N ARG A 139 -18.33 3.25 -5.09
CA ARG A 139 -17.42 2.99 -6.20
C ARG A 139 -16.85 4.26 -6.82
N VAL A 140 -17.69 5.27 -7.04
CA VAL A 140 -17.22 6.57 -7.52
C VAL A 140 -16.27 7.21 -6.52
N ALA A 141 -16.59 7.15 -5.22
CA ALA A 141 -15.71 7.64 -4.17
C ALA A 141 -14.39 6.87 -4.10
N MET A 142 -14.35 5.54 -4.36
CA MET A 142 -13.11 4.75 -4.45
C MET A 142 -12.19 5.27 -5.56
N VAL A 143 -12.73 5.45 -6.76
CA VAL A 143 -11.94 5.94 -7.91
C VAL A 143 -11.42 7.34 -7.62
N ALA A 144 -12.29 8.26 -7.17
CA ALA A 144 -11.89 9.62 -6.86
C ALA A 144 -10.84 9.69 -5.74
N ASN A 145 -11.01 8.89 -4.67
CA ASN A 145 -10.06 8.82 -3.56
C ASN A 145 -8.67 8.34 -4.01
N MET A 146 -8.60 7.28 -4.82
CA MET A 146 -7.33 6.77 -5.33
C MET A 146 -6.68 7.72 -6.34
N THR A 147 -7.47 8.39 -7.17
CA THR A 147 -6.97 9.42 -8.08
C THR A 147 -6.37 10.60 -7.30
N LEU A 148 -7.05 11.06 -6.24
CA LEU A 148 -6.51 12.09 -5.35
C LEU A 148 -5.23 11.64 -4.63
N MET A 149 -5.11 10.35 -4.27
CA MET A 149 -3.87 9.79 -3.73
C MET A 149 -2.75 9.82 -4.79
N GLY A 150 -3.08 9.58 -6.07
CA GLY A 150 -2.14 9.77 -7.19
C GLY A 150 -1.63 11.21 -7.28
N PHE A 151 -2.52 12.21 -7.24
CA PHE A 151 -2.16 13.64 -7.19
C PHE A 151 -1.30 14.00 -5.97
N TRP A 152 -1.53 13.35 -4.84
CA TRP A 152 -0.72 13.56 -3.64
C TRP A 152 0.76 13.15 -3.85
N HIS A 153 1.03 12.15 -4.68
CA HIS A 153 2.41 11.77 -5.06
C HIS A 153 3.06 12.78 -6.00
N GLY A 154 2.28 13.50 -6.82
CA GLY A 154 2.75 14.52 -7.74
C GLY A 154 1.76 14.77 -8.89
N PHE A 155 1.97 15.89 -9.61
CA PHE A 155 1.11 16.30 -10.72
C PHE A 155 1.57 15.75 -12.09
N THR A 156 2.34 14.66 -12.09
CA THR A 156 2.77 14.00 -13.32
C THR A 156 1.74 12.96 -13.76
N VAL A 157 1.65 12.72 -15.07
CA VAL A 157 0.63 11.84 -15.66
C VAL A 157 0.69 10.43 -15.09
N HIS A 158 1.88 9.87 -14.88
CA HIS A 158 2.03 8.51 -14.37
C HIS A 158 1.46 8.32 -12.96
N TYR A 159 1.53 9.33 -12.08
CA TYR A 159 0.91 9.24 -10.75
C TYR A 159 -0.62 9.30 -10.81
N ILE A 160 -1.16 10.13 -11.71
CA ILE A 160 -2.61 10.23 -11.92
C ILE A 160 -3.14 8.91 -12.48
N VAL A 161 -2.45 8.36 -13.50
CA VAL A 161 -2.81 7.05 -14.10
C VAL A 161 -2.68 5.93 -13.08
N TYR A 162 -1.65 5.94 -12.22
CA TYR A 162 -1.51 5.00 -11.10
C TYR A 162 -2.70 5.06 -10.14
N GLY A 163 -3.11 6.24 -9.72
CA GLY A 163 -4.25 6.44 -8.84
C GLY A 163 -5.55 5.94 -9.48
N LEU A 164 -5.79 6.30 -10.73
CA LEU A 164 -6.95 5.85 -11.50
C LEU A 164 -6.96 4.33 -11.67
N TYR A 165 -5.83 3.72 -12.02
CA TYR A 165 -5.66 2.28 -12.15
C TYR A 165 -6.05 1.55 -10.86
N HIS A 166 -5.51 1.95 -9.71
CA HIS A 166 -5.86 1.33 -8.43
C HIS A 166 -7.29 1.60 -8.00
N GLY A 167 -7.85 2.76 -8.32
CA GLY A 167 -9.27 3.05 -8.10
C GLY A 167 -10.18 2.11 -8.87
N LEU A 168 -9.88 1.87 -10.15
CA LEU A 168 -10.62 0.92 -10.99
C LEU A 168 -10.46 -0.52 -10.51
N LEU A 169 -9.26 -0.92 -10.09
CA LEU A 169 -9.03 -2.25 -9.51
C LEU A 169 -9.84 -2.46 -8.23
N LEU A 170 -9.96 -1.46 -7.35
CA LEU A 170 -10.80 -1.55 -6.15
C LEU A 170 -12.28 -1.72 -6.50
N VAL A 171 -12.77 -1.01 -7.53
CA VAL A 171 -14.14 -1.18 -8.04
C VAL A 171 -14.33 -2.58 -8.62
N ALA A 172 -13.40 -3.06 -9.44
CA ALA A 172 -13.44 -4.42 -10.00
C ALA A 172 -13.46 -5.48 -8.88
N ASN A 173 -12.64 -5.29 -7.84
CA ASN A 173 -12.62 -6.15 -6.66
C ASN A 173 -13.98 -6.15 -5.94
N ASP A 174 -14.61 -4.97 -5.70
CA ASP A 174 -15.93 -4.87 -5.07
C ASP A 174 -17.01 -5.58 -5.89
N VAL A 175 -16.97 -5.47 -7.22
CA VAL A 175 -17.89 -6.16 -8.12
C VAL A 175 -17.66 -7.65 -8.10
N TYR A 176 -16.40 -8.09 -8.17
CA TYR A 176 -16.01 -9.49 -8.13
C TYR A 176 -16.48 -10.17 -6.84
N GLU A 177 -16.21 -9.58 -5.67
CA GLU A 177 -16.64 -10.10 -4.37
C GLU A 177 -18.17 -10.31 -4.29
N LYS A 178 -18.94 -9.43 -4.95
CA LYS A 178 -20.42 -9.45 -4.88
C LYS A 178 -21.09 -10.33 -5.94
N LYS A 179 -20.45 -10.52 -7.10
CA LYS A 179 -21.09 -11.15 -8.25
C LYS A 179 -20.46 -12.46 -8.70
N SER A 180 -19.19 -12.71 -8.37
CA SER A 180 -18.50 -13.89 -8.87
C SER A 180 -18.84 -15.16 -8.06
N PRO A 181 -19.27 -16.25 -8.71
CA PRO A 181 -19.48 -17.52 -8.04
C PRO A 181 -18.16 -18.12 -7.50
N LEU A 182 -17.01 -17.77 -8.10
CA LEU A 182 -15.70 -18.20 -7.64
C LEU A 182 -15.36 -17.67 -6.24
N TYR A 183 -15.92 -16.53 -5.85
CA TYR A 183 -15.70 -15.96 -4.52
C TYR A 183 -16.23 -16.85 -3.37
N ALA A 184 -17.14 -17.76 -3.65
CA ALA A 184 -17.58 -18.77 -2.70
C ALA A 184 -16.44 -19.69 -2.22
N TYR A 185 -15.40 -19.87 -3.04
CA TYR A 185 -14.22 -20.71 -2.74
C TYR A 185 -13.10 -19.97 -2.02
N ARG A 186 -13.29 -18.72 -1.57
CA ARG A 186 -12.25 -17.86 -0.97
C ARG A 186 -11.52 -18.45 0.24
N THR A 187 -12.10 -19.45 0.91
CA THR A 187 -11.47 -20.16 2.04
C THR A 187 -10.58 -21.33 1.60
N ARG A 188 -10.66 -21.75 0.33
CA ARG A 188 -9.88 -22.86 -0.19
C ARG A 188 -8.45 -22.44 -0.48
N THR A 189 -7.47 -23.30 -0.17
CA THR A 189 -6.03 -23.01 -0.33
C THR A 189 -5.67 -22.64 -1.77
N TRP A 190 -6.15 -23.40 -2.76
CA TRP A 190 -5.87 -23.11 -4.17
C TRP A 190 -6.37 -21.74 -4.60
N TYR A 191 -7.57 -21.35 -4.13
CA TYR A 191 -8.13 -20.03 -4.41
C TYR A 191 -7.26 -18.92 -3.79
N ARG A 192 -6.86 -19.07 -2.53
CA ARG A 192 -6.02 -18.09 -1.81
C ARG A 192 -4.66 -17.92 -2.49
N ILE A 193 -4.02 -19.02 -2.92
CA ILE A 193 -2.76 -18.94 -3.66
C ILE A 193 -2.97 -18.19 -4.98
N GLY A 194 -3.98 -18.55 -5.76
CA GLY A 194 -4.31 -17.86 -7.02
C GLY A 194 -4.62 -16.36 -6.81
N ALA A 195 -5.40 -16.03 -5.78
CA ALA A 195 -5.74 -14.66 -5.41
C ALA A 195 -4.50 -13.82 -5.03
N ILE A 196 -3.57 -14.40 -4.26
CA ILE A 196 -2.30 -13.75 -3.91
C ILE A 196 -1.47 -13.48 -5.17
N LEU A 197 -1.30 -14.48 -6.03
CA LEU A 197 -0.50 -14.34 -7.27
C LEU A 197 -1.08 -13.27 -8.20
N ILE A 198 -2.40 -13.29 -8.43
CA ILE A 198 -3.09 -12.30 -9.27
C ILE A 198 -2.97 -10.90 -8.64
N THR A 199 -3.24 -10.78 -7.34
CA THR A 199 -3.17 -9.49 -6.64
C THR A 199 -1.74 -8.93 -6.69
N ALA A 200 -0.73 -9.75 -6.39
CA ALA A 200 0.67 -9.33 -6.47
C ALA A 200 1.04 -8.84 -7.87
N GLN A 201 0.61 -9.58 -8.92
CA GLN A 201 0.90 -9.20 -10.31
C GLN A 201 0.24 -7.86 -10.69
N LEU A 202 -1.03 -7.64 -10.31
CA LEU A 202 -1.72 -6.37 -10.56
C LEU A 202 -1.04 -5.20 -9.83
N VAL A 203 -0.62 -5.41 -8.58
CA VAL A 203 0.10 -4.39 -7.80
C VAL A 203 1.47 -4.06 -8.41
N ILE A 204 2.23 -5.08 -8.77
CA ILE A 204 3.56 -4.94 -9.39
C ILE A 204 3.45 -4.19 -10.72
N PHE A 205 2.40 -4.46 -11.52
CA PHE A 205 2.12 -3.67 -12.71
C PHE A 205 1.74 -2.22 -12.37
N GLY A 206 0.98 -2.00 -11.31
CA GLY A 206 0.71 -0.65 -10.78
C GLY A 206 2.01 0.11 -10.45
N PHE A 207 2.99 -0.55 -9.85
CA PHE A 207 4.30 0.06 -9.57
C PHE A 207 5.11 0.37 -10.83
N LEU A 208 4.96 -0.41 -11.90
CA LEU A 208 5.52 -0.05 -13.20
C LEU A 208 4.93 1.27 -13.74
N ILE A 209 3.61 1.47 -13.60
CA ILE A 209 2.97 2.74 -13.94
C ILE A 209 3.54 3.87 -13.05
N PHE A 210 3.60 3.63 -11.73
CA PHE A 210 4.10 4.58 -10.74
C PHE A 210 5.54 5.04 -11.02
N SER A 211 6.40 4.14 -11.52
CA SER A 211 7.80 4.46 -11.87
C SER A 211 7.95 5.45 -13.01
N GLY A 212 6.92 5.70 -13.81
CA GLY A 212 7.00 6.51 -15.04
C GLY A 212 7.76 5.83 -16.19
N HIS A 213 8.21 4.58 -16.04
CA HIS A 213 9.04 3.89 -17.05
C HIS A 213 8.33 3.72 -18.39
N ILE A 214 7.02 3.48 -18.39
CA ILE A 214 6.20 3.28 -19.59
C ILE A 214 5.43 4.55 -20.02
N ILE A 215 5.36 5.56 -19.19
CA ILE A 215 4.67 6.84 -19.45
C ILE A 215 5.74 7.92 -19.43
N LYS A 216 6.48 8.02 -20.52
CA LYS A 216 7.45 9.10 -20.76
C LYS A 216 6.72 10.26 -21.44
N ILE A 217 6.23 11.21 -20.67
CA ILE A 217 5.72 12.50 -21.16
C ILE A 217 6.44 13.60 -20.38
#